data_e0a4d3e267016afa1272d45c1fe522c9
#
_entry.id   e0a4d3e267016afa1272d45c1fe522c9
#
_cell.length_a   1.000
_cell.length_b   1.000
_cell.length_c   1.000
_cell.angle_alpha   90.00
_cell.angle_beta   90.00
_cell.angle_gamma   90.00
#
_symmetry.space_group_name_H-M   'P 1'
#
loop_
_entity.id
_entity.type
_entity.pdbx_description
1 polymer ?
#
loop_
_entity_poly.entity_id
_entity_poly.type
_entity_poly.pdbx_seq_one_letter_code
_entity_poly.pdbx_strand_id
1 'polypeptide(L)'
;NKRKNKIEQTIDGQEFCTGDYIPFHFYARMPMLFNIQKGYGVTQVHAEDIVYLIVSIDAIINEPSREYIFSDAHAISKIAKFYGPQHITEIDHLLDIDSIKSFQWSDDYIKKERKQAEFLIKGDIPVDYIEMMCCYSQKVKEKLIGMGAKMRIVVSPKMAYY
;
A
#
# COMPACT_ATOMS: atom_id res chain seq x y z
N ASN A 1 -11.40 5.35 13.82
CA ASN A 1 -10.50 4.62 12.92
C ASN A 1 -10.89 3.13 12.96
N LYS A 2 -11.38 2.60 11.83
CA LYS A 2 -11.90 1.22 11.74
C LYS A 2 -10.83 0.16 12.02
N ARG A 3 -9.54 0.51 11.90
CA ARG A 3 -8.41 -0.40 12.13
C ARG A 3 -7.99 -0.50 13.60
N LYS A 4 -8.23 0.55 14.42
CA LYS A 4 -7.67 0.62 15.79
C LYS A 4 -8.24 -0.36 16.80
N ASN A 5 -9.42 -0.95 16.56
CA ASN A 5 -10.09 -1.78 17.53
C ASN A 5 -10.48 -3.17 17.00
N LYS A 6 -9.89 -3.59 15.88
CA LYS A 6 -10.24 -4.84 15.25
C LYS A 6 -9.06 -5.80 15.32
N ILE A 7 -9.15 -6.81 16.17
CA ILE A 7 -8.32 -8.00 16.13
C ILE A 7 -8.81 -8.78 14.92
N GLU A 8 -7.99 -8.91 13.91
CA GLU A 8 -8.45 -9.44 12.63
C GLU A 8 -8.31 -10.95 12.56
N GLN A 9 -7.17 -11.47 12.94
CA GLN A 9 -6.87 -12.91 12.90
C GLN A 9 -5.73 -13.26 13.86
N THR A 10 -5.54 -14.55 14.08
CA THR A 10 -4.32 -15.07 14.65
C THR A 10 -3.40 -15.53 13.52
N ILE A 11 -2.14 -15.10 13.54
CA ILE A 11 -1.07 -15.66 12.72
C ILE A 11 -0.18 -16.45 13.66
N ASP A 12 -0.01 -17.76 13.39
CA ASP A 12 0.75 -18.68 14.26
C ASP A 12 0.30 -18.68 15.72
N GLY A 13 -1.01 -18.52 15.96
CA GLY A 13 -1.59 -18.47 17.29
C GLY A 13 -1.43 -17.12 18.02
N GLN A 14 -0.83 -16.11 17.40
CA GLN A 14 -0.71 -14.77 17.96
C GLN A 14 -1.75 -13.82 17.39
N GLU A 15 -2.46 -13.14 18.26
CA GLU A 15 -3.40 -12.09 17.88
C GLU A 15 -2.66 -10.82 17.45
N PHE A 16 -3.16 -10.15 16.43
CA PHE A 16 -2.63 -8.87 15.98
C PHE A 16 -3.75 -7.86 15.67
N CYS A 17 -3.41 -6.58 15.73
CA CYS A 17 -4.30 -5.49 15.36
C CYS A 17 -3.74 -4.76 14.14
N THR A 18 -4.48 -4.71 13.04
CA THR A 18 -4.05 -4.00 11.82
C THR A 18 -3.79 -2.51 12.04
N GLY A 19 -4.31 -1.94 13.14
CA GLY A 19 -4.06 -0.55 13.54
C GLY A 19 -2.63 -0.26 14.02
N ASP A 20 -1.86 -1.30 14.37
CA ASP A 20 -0.48 -1.18 14.84
C ASP A 20 0.53 -1.18 13.67
N TYR A 21 0.04 -1.33 12.45
CA TYR A 21 0.85 -1.46 11.24
C TYR A 21 0.62 -0.29 10.28
N ILE A 22 1.67 0.10 9.57
CA ILE A 22 1.62 1.02 8.44
C ILE A 22 1.33 0.19 7.18
N PRO A 23 0.20 0.43 6.49
CA PRO A 23 -0.15 -0.32 5.29
C PRO A 23 0.55 0.24 4.05
N PHE A 24 1.10 -0.68 3.25
CA PHE A 24 1.59 -0.44 1.90
C PHE A 24 0.81 -1.28 0.91
N HIS A 25 0.57 -0.75 -0.26
CA HIS A 25 -0.08 -1.48 -1.34
C HIS A 25 0.95 -1.96 -2.36
N PHE A 26 0.72 -3.14 -2.93
CA PHE A 26 1.64 -3.75 -3.89
C PHE A 26 1.65 -3.05 -5.27
N TYR A 27 0.65 -2.20 -5.55
CA TYR A 27 0.55 -1.52 -6.84
C TYR A 27 -0.09 -0.14 -6.70
N ALA A 28 0.01 0.66 -7.79
CA ALA A 28 -0.64 1.96 -7.89
C ALA A 28 -2.13 1.86 -8.29
N ARG A 29 -2.84 3.00 -8.33
CA ARG A 29 -4.24 3.14 -8.75
C ARG A 29 -5.20 2.25 -7.95
N MET A 30 -5.09 2.36 -6.63
CA MET A 30 -5.95 1.65 -5.70
C MET A 30 -7.38 2.21 -5.71
N PRO A 31 -8.42 1.37 -5.44
CA PRO A 31 -9.79 1.84 -5.27
C PRO A 31 -9.93 2.99 -4.26
N MET A 32 -9.15 2.96 -3.18
CA MET A 32 -9.11 4.06 -2.20
C MET A 32 -8.63 5.37 -2.83
N LEU A 33 -7.59 5.34 -3.65
CA LEU A 33 -7.11 6.53 -4.35
C LEU A 33 -8.16 7.08 -5.32
N PHE A 34 -8.87 6.20 -6.04
CA PHE A 34 -9.98 6.60 -6.90
C PHE A 34 -11.03 7.38 -6.11
N ASN A 35 -11.46 6.86 -4.96
CA ASN A 35 -12.42 7.53 -4.10
C ASN A 35 -11.91 8.89 -3.61
N ILE A 36 -10.65 8.99 -3.22
CA ILE A 36 -10.02 10.24 -2.78
C ILE A 36 -9.98 11.27 -3.93
N GLN A 37 -9.56 10.87 -5.12
CA GLN A 37 -9.48 11.78 -6.26
C GLN A 37 -10.86 12.20 -6.81
N LYS A 38 -11.89 11.37 -6.64
CA LYS A 38 -13.28 11.67 -7.06
C LYS A 38 -14.14 12.26 -5.95
N GLY A 39 -13.67 12.28 -4.70
CA GLY A 39 -14.47 12.76 -3.56
C GLY A 39 -15.58 11.80 -3.13
N TYR A 40 -15.47 10.50 -3.42
CA TYR A 40 -16.50 9.53 -3.08
C TYR A 40 -16.41 9.10 -1.60
N GLY A 41 -17.31 9.65 -0.79
CA GLY A 41 -17.38 9.36 0.65
C GLY A 41 -16.25 9.93 1.50
N VAL A 42 -15.36 10.72 0.88
CA VAL A 42 -14.22 11.40 1.52
C VAL A 42 -13.99 12.76 0.89
N THR A 43 -13.26 13.64 1.57
CA THR A 43 -12.84 14.92 0.98
C THR A 43 -11.99 14.67 -0.27
N GLN A 44 -12.34 15.31 -1.37
CA GLN A 44 -11.58 15.23 -2.60
C GLN A 44 -10.18 15.80 -2.43
N VAL A 45 -9.19 15.09 -2.94
CA VAL A 45 -7.81 15.56 -3.04
C VAL A 45 -7.36 15.45 -4.50
N HIS A 46 -6.82 16.55 -5.03
CA HIS A 46 -6.33 16.57 -6.41
C HIS A 46 -5.05 15.74 -6.57
N ALA A 47 -4.86 15.18 -7.76
CA ALA A 47 -3.69 14.36 -8.06
C ALA A 47 -2.35 15.08 -7.76
N GLU A 48 -2.29 16.39 -7.94
CA GLU A 48 -1.10 17.21 -7.65
C GLU A 48 -0.77 17.33 -6.14
N ASP A 49 -1.71 17.00 -5.27
CA ASP A 49 -1.52 17.03 -3.82
C ASP A 49 -1.25 15.63 -3.23
N ILE A 50 -1.13 14.62 -4.10
CA ILE A 50 -0.88 13.23 -3.72
C ILE A 50 0.50 12.80 -4.21
N VAL A 51 1.30 12.24 -3.31
CA VAL A 51 2.62 11.68 -3.62
C VAL A 51 2.66 10.22 -3.16
N TYR A 52 3.14 9.33 -4.00
CA TYR A 52 3.46 7.98 -3.60
C TYR A 52 4.86 7.93 -2.99
N LEU A 53 4.99 7.23 -1.87
CA LEU A 53 6.26 6.80 -1.31
C LEU A 53 6.44 5.33 -1.67
N ILE A 54 7.52 5.00 -2.33
CA ILE A 54 7.81 3.64 -2.78
C ILE A 54 8.94 3.08 -1.93
N VAL A 55 8.64 1.96 -1.29
CA VAL A 55 9.54 1.24 -0.40
C VAL A 55 9.78 -0.14 -0.96
N SER A 56 11.02 -0.63 -0.93
CA SER A 56 11.34 -1.99 -1.33
C SER A 56 10.92 -2.99 -0.26
N ILE A 57 10.26 -4.06 -0.68
CA ILE A 57 9.99 -5.20 0.20
C ILE A 57 11.32 -5.81 0.66
N ASP A 58 12.31 -5.93 -0.23
CA ASP A 58 13.63 -6.49 0.09
C ASP A 58 14.33 -5.72 1.22
N ALA A 59 14.21 -4.39 1.24
CA ALA A 59 14.76 -3.58 2.32
C ALA A 59 14.13 -3.90 3.68
N ILE A 60 12.84 -4.26 3.70
CA ILE A 60 12.13 -4.61 4.92
C ILE A 60 12.43 -6.05 5.36
N ILE A 61 12.35 -7.02 4.46
CA ILE A 61 12.51 -8.43 4.82
C ILE A 61 13.94 -8.79 5.22
N ASN A 62 14.94 -8.05 4.74
CA ASN A 62 16.34 -8.23 5.09
C ASN A 62 16.74 -7.53 6.41
N GLU A 63 15.82 -6.80 7.07
CA GLU A 63 16.04 -6.19 8.38
C GLU A 63 15.47 -7.10 9.48
N PRO A 64 16.31 -7.83 10.23
CA PRO A 64 15.85 -8.86 11.18
C PRO A 64 14.96 -8.33 12.32
N SER A 65 15.06 -7.05 12.64
CA SER A 65 14.26 -6.40 13.69
C SER A 65 12.88 -5.96 13.24
N ARG A 66 12.56 -6.06 11.94
CA ARG A 66 11.29 -5.61 11.39
C ARG A 66 10.20 -6.66 11.48
N GLU A 67 9.14 -6.29 12.18
CA GLU A 67 7.90 -7.06 12.16
C GLU A 67 7.03 -6.63 10.98
N TYR A 68 6.62 -7.59 10.17
CA TYR A 68 5.71 -7.36 9.05
C TYR A 68 4.77 -8.55 8.86
N ILE A 69 3.65 -8.29 8.26
CA ILE A 69 2.70 -9.27 7.78
C ILE A 69 2.19 -8.82 6.42
N PHE A 70 1.52 -9.66 5.67
CA PHE A 70 0.84 -9.25 4.45
C PHE A 70 -0.53 -9.91 4.32
N SER A 71 -1.41 -9.30 3.53
CA SER A 71 -2.74 -9.83 3.26
C SER A 71 -2.96 -9.99 1.75
N ASP A 72 -3.79 -10.98 1.38
CA ASP A 72 -4.16 -11.27 -0.02
C ASP A 72 -5.32 -10.41 -0.55
N ALA A 73 -5.87 -9.56 0.30
CA ALA A 73 -6.95 -8.63 -0.01
C ALA A 73 -6.86 -7.41 0.92
N HIS A 74 -7.79 -6.45 0.78
CA HIS A 74 -7.90 -5.31 1.68
C HIS A 74 -7.99 -5.78 3.15
N ALA A 75 -7.09 -5.32 3.99
CA ALA A 75 -6.89 -5.84 5.35
C ALA A 75 -8.13 -5.75 6.27
N ILE A 76 -9.14 -4.94 5.95
CA ILE A 76 -10.42 -4.91 6.68
C ILE A 76 -11.53 -5.69 5.98
N SER A 77 -11.24 -6.36 4.88
CA SER A 77 -12.20 -7.19 4.15
C SER A 77 -12.43 -8.53 4.87
N LYS A 78 -13.65 -9.04 4.78
CA LYS A 78 -13.99 -10.36 5.34
C LYS A 78 -13.33 -11.52 4.62
N ILE A 79 -12.87 -11.31 3.38
CA ILE A 79 -12.20 -12.34 2.58
C ILE A 79 -10.69 -12.33 2.75
N ALA A 80 -10.13 -11.30 3.42
CA ALA A 80 -8.69 -11.18 3.61
C ALA A 80 -8.13 -12.32 4.44
N LYS A 81 -7.06 -12.93 3.94
CA LYS A 81 -6.19 -13.83 4.70
C LYS A 81 -4.88 -13.11 4.97
N PHE A 82 -4.31 -13.39 6.13
CA PHE A 82 -3.05 -12.79 6.57
C PHE A 82 -1.95 -13.84 6.65
N TYR A 83 -0.76 -13.41 6.34
CA TYR A 83 0.43 -14.26 6.28
C TYR A 83 1.58 -13.59 7.03
N GLY A 84 2.30 -14.38 7.81
CA GLY A 84 3.51 -13.96 8.52
C GLY A 84 4.78 -14.04 7.65
N PRO A 85 5.93 -13.68 8.23
CA PRO A 85 7.22 -13.67 7.53
C PRO A 85 7.64 -15.01 6.93
N GLN A 86 7.22 -16.13 7.52
CA GLN A 86 7.53 -17.49 7.04
C GLN A 86 6.97 -17.80 5.66
N HIS A 87 5.96 -17.02 5.19
CA HIS A 87 5.34 -17.17 3.88
C HIS A 87 5.89 -16.19 2.82
N ILE A 88 6.91 -15.41 3.13
CA ILE A 88 7.40 -14.36 2.24
C ILE A 88 7.94 -14.90 0.90
N THR A 89 8.53 -16.07 0.91
CA THR A 89 9.03 -16.73 -0.31
C THR A 89 7.91 -17.22 -1.24
N GLU A 90 6.69 -17.33 -0.72
CA GLU A 90 5.51 -17.77 -1.47
C GLU A 90 4.59 -16.60 -1.89
N ILE A 91 5.00 -15.35 -1.64
CA ILE A 91 4.15 -14.16 -1.80
C ILE A 91 3.54 -14.07 -3.20
N ASP A 92 4.29 -14.39 -4.26
CA ASP A 92 3.80 -14.35 -5.65
C ASP A 92 2.72 -15.41 -5.95
N HIS A 93 2.66 -16.47 -5.15
CA HIS A 93 1.63 -17.52 -5.26
C HIS A 93 0.42 -17.25 -4.37
N LEU A 94 0.62 -16.55 -3.26
CA LEU A 94 -0.43 -16.22 -2.30
C LEU A 94 -1.25 -14.98 -2.73
N LEU A 95 -0.66 -14.09 -3.50
CA LEU A 95 -1.31 -12.89 -4.01
C LEU A 95 -1.91 -13.10 -5.40
N ASP A 96 -3.08 -12.55 -5.63
CA ASP A 96 -3.68 -12.45 -6.97
C ASP A 96 -3.05 -11.26 -7.72
N ILE A 97 -1.89 -11.50 -8.33
CA ILE A 97 -1.11 -10.48 -9.03
C ILE A 97 -1.89 -9.85 -10.19
N ASP A 98 -2.73 -10.61 -10.88
CA ASP A 98 -3.55 -10.11 -11.98
C ASP A 98 -4.60 -9.11 -11.48
N SER A 99 -5.27 -9.42 -10.37
CA SER A 99 -6.18 -8.48 -9.72
C SER A 99 -5.46 -7.24 -9.20
N ILE A 100 -4.30 -7.41 -8.59
CA ILE A 100 -3.47 -6.30 -8.05
C ILE A 100 -3.08 -5.33 -9.17
N LYS A 101 -2.65 -5.81 -10.32
CA LYS A 101 -2.21 -5.00 -11.46
C LYS A 101 -3.35 -4.48 -12.34
N SER A 102 -4.56 -5.01 -12.19
CA SER A 102 -5.70 -4.67 -13.05
C SER A 102 -6.08 -3.19 -12.97
N PHE A 103 -6.34 -2.57 -14.12
CA PHE A 103 -6.94 -1.24 -14.21
C PHE A 103 -8.48 -1.28 -14.14
N GLN A 104 -9.08 -2.44 -14.41
CA GLN A 104 -10.53 -2.68 -14.34
C GLN A 104 -10.84 -3.55 -13.14
N TRP A 105 -11.51 -2.98 -12.16
CA TRP A 105 -11.78 -3.62 -10.87
C TRP A 105 -13.18 -3.32 -10.30
N SER A 106 -13.92 -2.38 -10.90
CA SER A 106 -15.16 -1.84 -10.33
C SER A 106 -16.37 -2.78 -10.44
N ASP A 107 -16.33 -3.70 -11.37
CA ASP A 107 -17.40 -4.64 -11.74
C ASP A 107 -17.34 -5.98 -11.00
N ASP A 108 -16.24 -6.26 -10.33
CA ASP A 108 -16.00 -7.49 -9.57
C ASP A 108 -15.56 -7.16 -8.12
N TYR A 109 -16.41 -7.53 -7.15
CA TYR A 109 -16.13 -7.32 -5.74
C TYR A 109 -14.87 -8.03 -5.26
N ILE A 110 -14.69 -9.31 -5.62
CA ILE A 110 -13.53 -10.10 -5.20
C ILE A 110 -12.24 -9.51 -5.77
N LYS A 111 -12.24 -9.18 -7.04
CA LYS A 111 -11.12 -8.51 -7.71
C LYS A 111 -10.79 -7.18 -7.07
N LYS A 112 -11.82 -6.39 -6.74
CA LYS A 112 -11.65 -5.11 -6.03
C LYS A 112 -10.97 -5.28 -4.68
N GLU A 113 -11.39 -6.28 -3.89
CA GLU A 113 -10.79 -6.55 -2.59
C GLU A 113 -9.35 -7.06 -2.72
N ARG A 114 -9.08 -8.01 -3.63
CA ARG A 114 -7.74 -8.54 -3.90
C ARG A 114 -6.77 -7.50 -4.45
N LYS A 115 -7.27 -6.57 -5.30
CA LYS A 115 -6.46 -5.43 -5.76
C LYS A 115 -5.91 -4.59 -4.62
N GLN A 116 -6.55 -4.59 -3.48
CA GLN A 116 -6.18 -3.84 -2.29
C GLN A 116 -5.37 -4.67 -1.29
N ALA A 117 -4.74 -5.75 -1.73
CA ALA A 117 -3.78 -6.50 -0.93
C ALA A 117 -2.74 -5.57 -0.30
N GLU A 118 -2.33 -5.85 0.93
CA GLU A 118 -1.50 -4.95 1.73
C GLU A 118 -0.27 -5.66 2.26
N PHE A 119 0.88 -4.96 2.22
CA PHE A 119 2.05 -5.28 3.01
C PHE A 119 2.06 -4.36 4.23
N LEU A 120 2.05 -4.92 5.41
CA LEU A 120 1.78 -4.25 6.67
C LEU A 120 3.05 -4.29 7.53
N ILE A 121 3.62 -3.13 7.84
CA ILE A 121 4.88 -3.00 8.56
C ILE A 121 4.61 -2.39 9.93
N LYS A 122 5.07 -3.05 11.00
CA LYS A 122 4.91 -2.55 12.37
C LYS A 122 5.94 -1.49 12.71
N GLY A 123 5.47 -0.44 13.38
CA GLY A 123 6.31 0.67 13.82
C GLY A 123 6.66 1.67 12.72
N ASP A 124 7.66 2.52 12.99
CA ASP A 124 8.06 3.60 12.09
C ASP A 124 8.90 3.10 10.92
N ILE A 125 8.78 3.77 9.78
CA ILE A 125 9.57 3.49 8.58
C ILE A 125 10.66 4.57 8.45
N PRO A 126 11.95 4.20 8.55
CA PRO A 126 13.04 5.13 8.29
C PRO A 126 12.97 5.70 6.87
N VAL A 127 13.32 6.98 6.73
CA VAL A 127 13.33 7.67 5.42
C VAL A 127 14.23 6.96 4.41
N ASP A 128 15.30 6.34 4.86
CA ASP A 128 16.27 5.61 4.03
C ASP A 128 15.68 4.37 3.34
N TYR A 129 14.51 3.89 3.79
CA TYR A 129 13.79 2.80 3.13
C TYR A 129 12.91 3.28 1.96
N ILE A 130 12.74 4.59 1.82
CA ILE A 130 12.01 5.18 0.70
C ILE A 130 12.96 5.27 -0.49
N GLU A 131 12.84 4.36 -1.45
CA GLU A 131 13.69 4.32 -2.65
C GLU A 131 13.38 5.44 -3.62
N MET A 132 12.10 5.74 -3.77
CA MET A 132 11.67 6.79 -4.68
C MET A 132 10.30 7.38 -4.29
N MET A 133 10.02 8.54 -4.84
CA MET A 133 8.70 9.14 -4.85
C MET A 133 8.11 9.11 -6.25
N CYS A 134 6.78 8.96 -6.35
CA CYS A 134 6.08 9.16 -7.62
C CYS A 134 5.05 10.28 -7.44
N CYS A 135 5.06 11.26 -8.35
CA CYS A 135 4.16 12.40 -8.34
C CYS A 135 3.46 12.61 -9.68
N TYR A 136 2.42 13.46 -9.66
CA TYR A 136 1.55 13.67 -10.81
C TYR A 136 2.19 14.50 -11.93
N SER A 137 2.90 15.58 -11.60
CA SER A 137 3.40 16.53 -12.58
C SER A 137 4.85 16.96 -12.33
N GLN A 138 5.48 17.55 -13.37
CA GLN A 138 6.81 18.12 -13.25
C GLN A 138 6.85 19.27 -12.22
N LYS A 139 5.79 20.08 -12.12
CA LYS A 139 5.63 21.13 -11.13
C LYS A 139 5.70 20.58 -9.70
N VAL A 140 5.01 19.46 -9.43
CA VAL A 140 5.06 18.79 -8.11
C VAL A 140 6.46 18.26 -7.84
N LYS A 141 7.11 17.66 -8.83
CA LYS A 141 8.51 17.21 -8.70
C LYS A 141 9.44 18.34 -8.29
N GLU A 142 9.36 19.48 -8.94
CA GLU A 142 10.18 20.68 -8.64
C GLU A 142 9.91 21.19 -7.21
N LYS A 143 8.63 21.20 -6.78
CA LYS A 143 8.23 21.54 -5.42
C LYS A 143 8.87 20.59 -4.40
N LEU A 144 8.82 19.28 -4.63
CA LEU A 144 9.41 18.26 -3.74
C LEU A 144 10.94 18.42 -3.63
N ILE A 145 11.61 18.69 -4.74
CA ILE A 145 13.07 18.99 -4.77
C ILE A 145 13.34 20.26 -3.94
N GLY A 146 12.55 21.30 -4.12
CA GLY A 146 12.66 22.55 -3.37
C GLY A 146 12.42 22.39 -1.84
N MET A 147 11.66 21.38 -1.45
CA MET A 147 11.42 20.99 -0.06
C MET A 147 12.56 20.12 0.53
N GLY A 148 13.59 19.81 -0.27
CA GLY A 148 14.75 19.04 0.16
C GLY A 148 14.65 17.53 -0.02
N ALA A 149 13.73 17.03 -0.84
CA ALA A 149 13.66 15.60 -1.17
C ALA A 149 14.95 15.17 -1.89
N LYS A 150 15.66 14.18 -1.33
CA LYS A 150 16.95 13.68 -1.85
C LYS A 150 16.81 12.41 -2.68
N MET A 151 15.70 11.67 -2.51
CA MET A 151 15.46 10.43 -3.24
C MET A 151 15.03 10.71 -4.68
N ARG A 152 15.08 9.68 -5.51
CA ARG A 152 14.61 9.72 -6.90
C ARG A 152 13.11 10.09 -6.94
N ILE A 153 12.73 11.05 -7.79
CA ILE A 153 11.34 11.44 -8.02
C ILE A 153 10.96 11.18 -9.46
N VAL A 154 9.91 10.39 -9.66
CA VAL A 154 9.36 10.01 -10.97
C VAL A 154 8.03 10.71 -11.19
N VAL A 155 7.81 11.26 -12.39
CA VAL A 155 6.50 11.80 -12.80
C VAL A 155 5.76 10.72 -13.58
N SER A 156 4.60 10.29 -13.10
CA SER A 156 3.84 9.19 -13.73
C SER A 156 2.32 9.41 -13.63
N PRO A 157 1.76 10.41 -14.34
CA PRO A 157 0.34 10.74 -14.21
C PRO A 157 -0.57 9.60 -14.68
N LYS A 158 -0.24 8.92 -15.80
CA LYS A 158 -1.11 7.90 -16.41
C LYS A 158 -1.06 6.55 -15.68
N MET A 159 0.06 6.18 -15.09
CA MET A 159 0.25 4.87 -14.46
C MET A 159 -0.13 4.85 -12.99
N ALA A 160 0.04 5.98 -12.30
CA ALA A 160 -0.15 6.05 -10.85
C ALA A 160 -1.48 6.70 -10.41
N TYR A 161 -2.10 7.54 -11.25
CA TYR A 161 -3.26 8.35 -10.87
C TYR A 161 -4.49 8.07 -11.76
N TYR A 162 -5.68 8.51 -11.33
CA TYR A 162 -6.95 8.43 -12.05
C TYR A 162 -7.34 9.73 -12.74
#